data_99218b050015351e0212aa242de70abe
#
_entry.id   99218b050015351e0212aa242de70abe
#
_cell.length_a   1.000
_cell.length_b   1.000
_cell.length_c   1.000
_cell.angle_alpha   90.00
_cell.angle_beta   90.00
_cell.angle_gamma   90.00
#
_symmetry.space_group_name_H-M   'P 1'
#
loop_
_entity.id
_entity.type
_entity.pdbx_description
1 polymer ?
#
loop_
_entity_poly.entity_id
_entity_poly.type
_entity_poly.pdbx_seq_one_letter_code
_entity_poly.pdbx_strand_id
1 'polypeptide(L)'
;MKRTITLMLAACCLLLSACDNSSIGIIGGSDGPTQVYINKSNENKDYEQYLTEHYVDESKLLTLDINLEKRFISDDRVLLTDDSVENEWELVIYEFYHNMTSGSFGKMKAVIEFESLLAAIENEEKNFKDGIYYSKICIDDLELLEKDDLKDISEKNKREIYERLNHLDISEFGIVEVETELKHNEKSLSLAPQVGDGEVTRYYLIGKKADKYKIFEVYWEEFLLD
;
A
#
# COMPACT_ATOMS: atom_id res chain seq x y z
N MET A 1 45.10 23.12 4.37
CA MET A 1 44.07 22.54 3.49
C MET A 1 42.89 22.10 4.33
N LYS A 2 42.04 23.04 4.71
CA LYS A 2 40.76 22.82 5.44
C LYS A 2 39.79 23.87 4.89
N ARG A 3 38.92 23.51 3.96
CA ARG A 3 37.73 24.27 3.48
C ARG A 3 37.29 23.63 2.17
N THR A 4 36.43 22.63 2.21
CA THR A 4 35.53 22.21 1.08
C THR A 4 34.62 21.01 1.42
N ILE A 5 34.16 20.86 2.67
CA ILE A 5 33.21 19.76 3.04
C ILE A 5 31.90 20.31 3.62
N THR A 6 31.63 21.61 3.53
CA THR A 6 30.47 22.21 4.21
C THR A 6 29.37 22.69 3.24
N LEU A 7 29.32 22.23 2.01
CA LEU A 7 28.35 22.72 1.01
C LEU A 7 27.54 21.65 0.30
N MET A 8 27.52 20.41 0.79
CA MET A 8 26.68 19.34 0.21
C MET A 8 25.59 18.78 1.14
N LEU A 9 25.40 19.35 2.33
CA LEU A 9 24.36 18.91 3.28
C LEU A 9 23.12 19.80 3.33
N ALA A 10 23.03 20.81 2.47
CA ALA A 10 21.90 21.76 2.45
C ALA A 10 20.92 21.54 1.30
N ALA A 11 21.10 20.53 0.45
CA ALA A 11 20.27 20.31 -0.73
C ALA A 11 19.22 19.18 -0.56
N CYS A 12 19.27 18.38 0.50
CA CYS A 12 18.32 17.29 0.73
C CYS A 12 17.11 17.64 1.62
N CYS A 13 17.07 18.84 2.21
CA CYS A 13 15.95 19.23 3.10
C CYS A 13 14.85 20.06 2.44
N LEU A 14 14.86 20.23 1.11
CA LEU A 14 13.89 21.10 0.42
C LEU A 14 12.90 20.38 -0.50
N LEU A 15 12.76 19.06 -0.39
CA LEU A 15 11.79 18.30 -1.20
C LEU A 15 10.63 17.68 -0.41
N LEU A 16 10.43 18.05 0.86
CA LEU A 16 9.34 17.54 1.69
C LEU A 16 8.23 18.57 1.99
N SER A 17 8.11 19.63 1.18
CA SER A 17 7.04 20.61 1.36
C SER A 17 6.43 21.04 0.03
N ALA A 18 5.77 20.10 -0.66
CA ALA A 18 4.94 20.43 -1.82
C ALA A 18 3.86 19.39 -2.04
N CYS A 19 2.92 19.24 -1.11
CA CYS A 19 1.61 18.67 -1.36
C CYS A 19 0.55 19.39 -0.54
N ASP A 20 0.49 20.73 -0.71
CA ASP A 20 -0.69 21.52 -0.42
C ASP A 20 -1.06 22.23 -1.71
N ASN A 21 -1.72 21.53 -2.62
CA ASN A 21 -2.32 22.13 -3.80
C ASN A 21 -3.83 22.23 -3.63
N SER A 22 -4.28 23.01 -2.68
CA SER A 22 -5.55 23.70 -2.83
C SER A 22 -5.29 24.96 -3.68
N SER A 23 -5.28 24.82 -5.00
CA SER A 23 -5.26 25.97 -5.90
C SER A 23 -6.64 26.65 -5.87
N ILE A 24 -6.82 27.60 -4.96
CA ILE A 24 -7.94 28.54 -5.01
C ILE A 24 -7.63 29.52 -6.13
N GLY A 25 -8.21 29.31 -7.29
CA GLY A 25 -8.25 30.30 -8.36
C GLY A 25 -9.18 31.44 -7.98
N ILE A 26 -8.64 32.54 -7.47
CA ILE A 26 -9.40 33.77 -7.29
C ILE A 26 -9.50 34.46 -8.66
N ILE A 27 -10.64 34.32 -9.32
CA ILE A 27 -10.99 35.16 -10.45
C ILE A 27 -11.64 36.42 -9.85
N GLY A 28 -10.89 37.52 -9.79
CA GLY A 28 -11.37 38.80 -9.35
C GLY A 28 -12.35 39.41 -10.35
N GLY A 29 -13.64 39.37 -10.04
CA GLY A 29 -14.66 40.20 -10.61
C GLY A 29 -15.12 41.22 -9.58
N SER A 30 -15.51 42.40 -10.01
CA SER A 30 -15.76 43.62 -9.24
C SER A 30 -16.98 43.60 -8.30
N ASP A 31 -17.54 42.46 -7.97
CA ASP A 31 -18.64 42.29 -7.02
C ASP A 31 -18.19 41.31 -5.94
N GLY A 32 -18.30 41.71 -4.70
CA GLY A 32 -17.72 41.17 -3.48
C GLY A 32 -17.67 39.62 -3.36
N PRO A 33 -16.94 39.08 -2.38
CA PRO A 33 -16.61 37.67 -2.32
C PRO A 33 -17.87 36.81 -2.26
N THR A 34 -18.17 36.10 -3.32
CA THR A 34 -19.18 35.04 -3.31
C THR A 34 -18.60 33.94 -2.47
N GLN A 35 -19.05 33.80 -1.23
CA GLN A 35 -18.76 32.61 -0.43
C GLN A 35 -19.44 31.43 -1.10
N VAL A 36 -18.66 30.59 -1.77
CA VAL A 36 -19.12 29.28 -2.19
C VAL A 36 -19.22 28.45 -0.92
N TYR A 37 -20.40 28.35 -0.35
CA TYR A 37 -20.71 27.36 0.65
C TYR A 37 -20.72 25.98 -0.04
N ILE A 38 -19.59 25.31 -0.03
CA ILE A 38 -19.56 23.88 -0.34
C ILE A 38 -20.30 23.21 0.81
N ASN A 39 -21.41 22.61 0.48
CA ASN A 39 -22.29 21.93 1.43
C ASN A 39 -21.60 20.60 1.81
N LYS A 40 -20.67 20.64 2.79
CA LYS A 40 -19.92 19.46 3.28
C LYS A 40 -20.82 18.30 3.75
N SER A 41 -22.12 18.53 3.93
CA SER A 41 -23.05 17.51 4.42
C SER A 41 -23.46 16.48 3.37
N ASN A 42 -23.24 16.71 2.08
CA ASN A 42 -23.55 15.74 1.04
C ASN A 42 -22.33 14.88 0.67
N GLU A 43 -21.12 15.43 0.74
CA GLU A 43 -19.88 14.69 0.45
C GLU A 43 -19.64 13.55 1.43
N ASN A 44 -20.05 13.69 2.70
CA ASN A 44 -19.86 12.65 3.72
C ASN A 44 -20.74 11.41 3.50
N LYS A 45 -21.86 11.50 2.81
CA LYS A 45 -22.74 10.34 2.56
C LYS A 45 -22.30 9.54 1.35
N ASP A 46 -21.68 10.18 0.38
CA ASP A 46 -21.35 9.54 -0.90
C ASP A 46 -20.19 8.54 -0.73
N TYR A 47 -19.16 8.84 0.06
CA TYR A 47 -18.05 7.90 0.25
C TYR A 47 -18.41 6.72 1.16
N GLU A 48 -19.13 6.93 2.26
CA GLU A 48 -19.58 5.83 3.13
C GLU A 48 -20.48 4.85 2.38
N GLN A 49 -21.41 5.38 1.60
CA GLN A 49 -22.27 4.56 0.77
C GLN A 49 -21.45 3.78 -0.26
N TYR A 50 -20.52 4.44 -0.96
CA TYR A 50 -19.65 3.81 -1.94
C TYR A 50 -18.83 2.67 -1.32
N LEU A 51 -18.16 2.93 -0.18
CA LEU A 51 -17.36 1.92 0.50
C LEU A 51 -18.22 0.70 0.88
N THR A 52 -19.41 0.95 1.41
CA THR A 52 -20.33 -0.15 1.81
C THR A 52 -20.85 -0.95 0.62
N GLU A 53 -21.13 -0.29 -0.51
CA GLU A 53 -21.70 -0.94 -1.70
C GLU A 53 -20.67 -1.71 -2.52
N HIS A 54 -19.39 -1.27 -2.49
CA HIS A 54 -18.33 -1.85 -3.32
C HIS A 54 -17.35 -2.71 -2.53
N TYR A 55 -17.47 -2.78 -1.19
CA TYR A 55 -16.67 -3.73 -0.43
C TYR A 55 -17.04 -5.16 -0.78
N VAL A 56 -16.04 -6.02 -0.84
CA VAL A 56 -16.24 -7.46 -1.11
C VAL A 56 -17.26 -8.08 -0.17
N ASP A 57 -18.05 -8.99 -0.69
CA ASP A 57 -19.03 -9.76 0.08
C ASP A 57 -18.38 -11.09 0.48
N GLU A 58 -17.88 -11.16 1.73
CA GLU A 58 -17.17 -12.33 2.24
C GLU A 58 -18.01 -13.61 2.14
N SER A 59 -19.35 -13.48 2.22
CA SER A 59 -20.27 -14.64 2.10
C SER A 59 -20.23 -15.31 0.71
N LYS A 60 -19.65 -14.64 -0.27
CA LYS A 60 -19.50 -15.13 -1.64
C LYS A 60 -18.09 -15.57 -1.98
N LEU A 61 -17.14 -15.41 -1.05
CA LEU A 61 -15.78 -15.84 -1.27
C LEU A 61 -15.71 -17.35 -1.46
N LEU A 62 -14.92 -17.74 -2.43
CA LEU A 62 -14.58 -19.14 -2.62
C LEU A 62 -13.39 -19.46 -1.71
N THR A 63 -13.58 -20.40 -0.80
CA THR A 63 -12.46 -20.95 -0.04
C THR A 63 -11.50 -21.64 -1.00
N LEU A 64 -10.26 -21.20 -1.00
CA LEU A 64 -9.21 -21.81 -1.80
C LEU A 64 -8.65 -23.02 -1.06
N ASP A 65 -8.61 -24.17 -1.74
CA ASP A 65 -7.89 -25.35 -1.27
C ASP A 65 -6.47 -25.35 -1.89
N ILE A 66 -5.65 -24.40 -1.45
CA ILE A 66 -4.28 -24.23 -1.96
C ILE A 66 -3.31 -24.72 -0.90
N ASN A 67 -2.52 -25.75 -1.26
CA ASN A 67 -1.40 -26.16 -0.43
C ASN A 67 -0.21 -25.22 -0.69
N LEU A 68 -0.17 -24.12 0.06
CA LEU A 68 0.95 -23.17 -0.01
C LEU A 68 2.23 -23.82 0.52
N GLU A 69 3.34 -23.46 -0.10
CA GLU A 69 4.65 -23.80 0.41
C GLU A 69 4.96 -22.93 1.64
N LYS A 70 4.84 -23.53 2.84
CA LYS A 70 5.12 -22.82 4.12
C LYS A 70 6.54 -22.26 4.23
N ARG A 71 7.44 -22.71 3.38
CA ARG A 71 8.82 -22.26 3.33
C ARG A 71 9.33 -22.26 1.88
N PHE A 72 9.43 -21.09 1.31
CA PHE A 72 10.05 -20.87 0.01
C PHE A 72 11.47 -20.31 0.15
N ILE A 73 12.42 -20.85 -0.60
CA ILE A 73 13.83 -20.43 -0.58
C ILE A 73 14.25 -20.04 -1.98
N SER A 74 14.85 -18.86 -2.11
CA SER A 74 15.46 -18.36 -3.33
C SER A 74 16.86 -17.80 -3.01
N ASP A 75 17.89 -18.53 -3.37
CA ASP A 75 19.30 -18.25 -3.01
C ASP A 75 19.47 -18.14 -1.47
N ASP A 76 19.82 -16.97 -0.96
CA ASP A 76 20.00 -16.66 0.47
C ASP A 76 18.78 -15.97 1.10
N ARG A 77 17.64 -15.96 0.40
CA ARG A 77 16.39 -15.35 0.83
C ARG A 77 15.34 -16.40 1.15
N VAL A 78 14.58 -16.14 2.18
CA VAL A 78 13.56 -17.06 2.67
C VAL A 78 12.24 -16.34 2.87
N LEU A 79 11.16 -16.89 2.33
CA LEU A 79 9.79 -16.56 2.72
C LEU A 79 9.27 -17.70 3.59
N LEU A 80 8.79 -17.37 4.77
CA LEU A 80 8.04 -18.25 5.66
C LEU A 80 6.58 -17.78 5.69
N THR A 81 5.66 -18.72 5.83
CA THR A 81 4.25 -18.43 5.98
C THR A 81 3.69 -19.33 7.05
N ASP A 82 3.32 -18.78 8.18
CA ASP A 82 2.74 -19.54 9.29
C ASP A 82 1.23 -19.67 9.12
N ASP A 83 0.62 -18.72 8.44
CA ASP A 83 -0.80 -18.68 8.16
C ASP A 83 -1.22 -19.42 6.88
N SER A 84 -2.52 -19.58 6.67
CA SER A 84 -3.17 -20.13 5.47
C SER A 84 -3.68 -19.01 4.59
N VAL A 85 -3.70 -19.21 3.28
CA VAL A 85 -4.38 -18.34 2.33
C VAL A 85 -5.76 -18.93 2.05
N GLU A 86 -6.79 -18.21 2.42
CA GLU A 86 -8.17 -18.70 2.40
C GLU A 86 -8.95 -18.27 1.15
N ASN A 87 -8.55 -17.16 0.53
CA ASN A 87 -9.26 -16.58 -0.61
C ASN A 87 -8.30 -15.92 -1.62
N GLU A 88 -8.86 -15.48 -2.77
CA GLU A 88 -8.06 -14.88 -3.85
C GLU A 88 -7.50 -13.49 -3.50
N TRP A 89 -8.06 -12.78 -2.54
CA TRP A 89 -7.56 -11.48 -2.07
C TRP A 89 -6.26 -11.64 -1.30
N GLU A 90 -6.23 -12.60 -0.38
CA GLU A 90 -5.02 -12.98 0.36
C GLU A 90 -3.96 -13.58 -0.56
N LEU A 91 -4.38 -14.40 -1.54
CA LEU A 91 -3.45 -15.02 -2.50
C LEU A 91 -2.63 -13.98 -3.25
N VAL A 92 -3.22 -12.87 -3.68
CA VAL A 92 -2.50 -11.79 -4.38
C VAL A 92 -1.37 -11.24 -3.52
N ILE A 93 -1.57 -11.11 -2.22
CA ILE A 93 -0.57 -10.60 -1.28
C ILE A 93 0.51 -11.65 -1.00
N TYR A 94 0.11 -12.90 -0.77
CA TYR A 94 1.08 -13.98 -0.67
C TYR A 94 1.99 -14.04 -1.90
N GLU A 95 1.40 -14.02 -3.10
CA GLU A 95 2.17 -14.02 -4.35
C GLU A 95 3.06 -12.77 -4.50
N PHE A 96 2.63 -11.62 -4.00
CA PHE A 96 3.43 -10.40 -3.99
C PHE A 96 4.72 -10.59 -3.18
N TYR A 97 4.65 -11.12 -1.95
CA TYR A 97 5.82 -11.41 -1.11
C TYR A 97 6.67 -12.55 -1.67
N HIS A 98 6.05 -13.59 -2.24
CA HIS A 98 6.75 -14.67 -2.93
C HIS A 98 7.56 -14.14 -4.12
N ASN A 99 6.98 -13.26 -4.92
CA ASN A 99 7.66 -12.63 -6.05
C ASN A 99 8.77 -11.67 -5.59
N MET A 100 8.61 -10.96 -4.48
CA MET A 100 9.65 -10.15 -3.86
C MET A 100 10.85 -11.03 -3.45
N THR A 101 10.60 -12.11 -2.73
CA THR A 101 11.63 -13.05 -2.29
C THR A 101 12.36 -13.70 -3.47
N SER A 102 11.63 -14.07 -4.54
CA SER A 102 12.22 -14.66 -5.74
C SER A 102 12.93 -13.65 -6.66
N GLY A 103 12.77 -12.34 -6.43
CA GLY A 103 13.27 -11.29 -7.34
C GLY A 103 12.45 -11.17 -8.63
N SER A 104 11.22 -11.66 -8.64
CA SER A 104 10.32 -11.64 -9.80
C SER A 104 9.55 -10.30 -9.91
N PHE A 105 10.26 -9.17 -9.93
CA PHE A 105 9.68 -7.81 -9.91
C PHE A 105 8.72 -7.52 -11.07
N GLY A 106 8.90 -8.17 -12.22
CA GLY A 106 7.95 -8.05 -13.33
C GLY A 106 6.55 -8.55 -12.98
N LYS A 107 6.45 -9.62 -12.16
CA LYS A 107 5.17 -10.13 -11.68
C LYS A 107 4.58 -9.22 -10.60
N MET A 108 5.41 -8.67 -9.71
CA MET A 108 4.95 -7.69 -8.71
C MET A 108 4.33 -6.47 -9.41
N LYS A 109 5.02 -5.88 -10.39
CA LYS A 109 4.51 -4.74 -11.16
C LYS A 109 3.20 -5.05 -11.89
N ALA A 110 3.01 -6.29 -12.32
CA ALA A 110 1.81 -6.69 -13.05
C ALA A 110 0.54 -6.64 -12.19
N VAL A 111 0.64 -6.70 -10.87
CA VAL A 111 -0.50 -6.61 -9.94
C VAL A 111 -0.67 -5.22 -9.34
N ILE A 112 0.22 -4.27 -9.63
CA ILE A 112 0.11 -2.87 -9.17
C ILE A 112 -0.65 -2.04 -10.20
N GLU A 113 -1.52 -1.13 -9.72
CA GLU A 113 -2.29 -0.24 -10.59
C GLU A 113 -1.77 1.22 -10.56
N PHE A 114 -1.24 1.71 -9.42
CA PHE A 114 -0.83 3.10 -9.27
C PHE A 114 0.65 3.35 -9.58
N GLU A 115 0.93 4.47 -10.24
CA GLU A 115 2.29 4.88 -10.65
C GLU A 115 3.23 5.06 -9.45
N SER A 116 2.74 5.58 -8.32
CA SER A 116 3.53 5.74 -7.10
C SER A 116 4.04 4.41 -6.53
N LEU A 117 3.18 3.39 -6.50
CA LEU A 117 3.58 2.04 -6.07
C LEU A 117 4.49 1.37 -7.10
N LEU A 118 4.23 1.57 -8.39
CA LEU A 118 5.13 1.07 -9.44
C LEU A 118 6.54 1.64 -9.28
N ALA A 119 6.67 2.95 -9.02
CA ALA A 119 7.96 3.59 -8.76
C ALA A 119 8.66 3.02 -7.51
N ALA A 120 7.91 2.71 -6.45
CA ALA A 120 8.44 2.05 -5.27
C ALA A 120 9.00 0.66 -5.61
N ILE A 121 8.25 -0.16 -6.36
CA ILE A 121 8.70 -1.49 -6.78
C ILE A 121 9.90 -1.41 -7.75
N GLU A 122 9.98 -0.40 -8.59
CA GLU A 122 11.16 -0.18 -9.44
C GLU A 122 12.41 0.17 -8.62
N ASN A 123 12.24 0.93 -7.54
CA ASN A 123 13.33 1.21 -6.62
C ASN A 123 13.75 -0.06 -5.86
N GLU A 124 12.80 -0.88 -5.40
CA GLU A 124 13.11 -2.17 -4.78
C GLU A 124 13.82 -3.12 -5.75
N GLU A 125 13.42 -3.17 -7.02
CA GLU A 125 14.13 -3.94 -8.05
C GLU A 125 15.58 -3.49 -8.22
N LYS A 126 15.83 -2.18 -8.18
CA LYS A 126 17.18 -1.61 -8.25
C LYS A 126 17.99 -1.99 -7.01
N ASN A 127 17.42 -1.80 -5.81
CA ASN A 127 18.03 -2.19 -4.56
C ASN A 127 18.42 -3.68 -4.57
N PHE A 128 17.51 -4.51 -5.02
CA PHE A 128 17.73 -5.95 -5.14
C PHE A 128 18.93 -6.28 -6.06
N LYS A 129 19.01 -5.66 -7.24
CA LYS A 129 20.15 -5.81 -8.16
C LYS A 129 21.47 -5.33 -7.57
N ASP A 130 21.39 -4.34 -6.68
CA ASP A 130 22.53 -3.82 -5.93
C ASP A 130 22.86 -4.69 -4.69
N GLY A 131 22.13 -5.79 -4.47
CA GLY A 131 22.34 -6.70 -3.34
C GLY A 131 21.79 -6.17 -2.01
N ILE A 132 20.76 -5.32 -2.05
CA ILE A 132 20.06 -4.74 -0.91
C ILE A 132 18.66 -5.34 -0.90
N TYR A 133 18.35 -6.21 0.06
CA TYR A 133 17.08 -6.95 0.09
C TYR A 133 16.80 -7.53 1.49
N TYR A 134 15.58 -8.04 1.68
CA TYR A 134 15.23 -8.84 2.85
C TYR A 134 15.78 -10.25 2.71
N SER A 135 16.59 -10.68 3.67
CA SER A 135 17.10 -12.06 3.74
C SER A 135 16.05 -13.05 4.26
N LYS A 136 15.10 -12.54 5.08
CA LYS A 136 13.94 -13.30 5.56
C LYS A 136 12.71 -12.42 5.55
N ILE A 137 11.60 -12.95 5.08
CA ILE A 137 10.25 -12.44 5.28
C ILE A 137 9.47 -13.58 5.93
N CYS A 138 8.81 -13.33 7.06
CA CYS A 138 7.82 -14.21 7.65
C CYS A 138 6.47 -13.54 7.55
N ILE A 139 5.49 -14.18 6.96
CA ILE A 139 4.09 -13.77 7.02
C ILE A 139 3.51 -14.50 8.22
N ASP A 140 3.27 -13.74 9.29
CA ASP A 140 2.78 -14.26 10.56
C ASP A 140 1.26 -14.32 10.56
N ASP A 141 0.62 -13.32 9.93
CA ASP A 141 -0.83 -13.26 9.72
C ASP A 141 -1.17 -12.61 8.37
N LEU A 142 -2.27 -13.06 7.77
CA LEU A 142 -2.73 -12.63 6.44
C LEU A 142 -4.24 -12.75 6.37
N GLU A 143 -4.95 -11.65 6.56
CA GLU A 143 -6.40 -11.64 6.71
C GLU A 143 -7.07 -10.59 5.83
N LEU A 144 -8.12 -10.99 5.10
CA LEU A 144 -9.04 -10.06 4.47
C LEU A 144 -9.96 -9.50 5.56
N LEU A 145 -9.89 -8.18 5.81
CA LEU A 145 -10.75 -7.52 6.79
C LEU A 145 -12.23 -7.76 6.47
N GLU A 146 -13.03 -7.96 7.51
CA GLU A 146 -14.47 -8.05 7.37
C GLU A 146 -15.07 -6.67 7.03
N LYS A 147 -16.21 -6.67 6.34
CA LYS A 147 -16.92 -5.42 6.02
C LYS A 147 -17.25 -4.58 7.26
N ASP A 148 -17.48 -5.25 8.39
CA ASP A 148 -17.75 -4.58 9.65
C ASP A 148 -16.54 -3.81 10.19
N ASP A 149 -15.32 -4.16 9.80
CA ASP A 149 -14.08 -3.49 10.22
C ASP A 149 -13.89 -2.14 9.50
N LEU A 150 -14.63 -1.90 8.41
CA LEU A 150 -14.62 -0.58 7.76
C LEU A 150 -14.98 0.57 8.72
N LYS A 151 -15.73 0.28 9.78
CA LYS A 151 -16.08 1.29 10.80
C LYS A 151 -14.86 1.80 11.57
N ASP A 152 -13.83 0.94 11.72
CA ASP A 152 -12.63 1.20 12.50
C ASP A 152 -11.53 1.90 11.67
N ILE A 153 -11.75 2.05 10.37
CA ILE A 153 -10.88 2.84 9.48
C ILE A 153 -11.10 4.33 9.74
N SER A 154 -10.03 5.10 9.86
CA SER A 154 -10.12 6.53 10.06
C SER A 154 -10.88 7.24 8.91
N GLU A 155 -11.58 8.32 9.25
CA GLU A 155 -12.35 9.11 8.26
C GLU A 155 -11.46 9.67 7.13
N LYS A 156 -10.21 9.97 7.44
CA LYS A 156 -9.22 10.39 6.44
C LYS A 156 -8.95 9.27 5.44
N ASN A 157 -8.69 8.07 5.95
CA ASN A 157 -8.36 6.91 5.11
C ASN A 157 -9.58 6.45 4.29
N LYS A 158 -10.79 6.48 4.86
CA LYS A 158 -12.04 6.21 4.11
C LYS A 158 -12.20 7.12 2.91
N ARG A 159 -11.95 8.43 3.07
CA ARG A 159 -12.01 9.40 1.96
C ARG A 159 -10.93 9.14 0.92
N GLU A 160 -9.72 8.83 1.37
CA GLU A 160 -8.62 8.52 0.47
C GLU A 160 -8.91 7.28 -0.38
N ILE A 161 -9.46 6.21 0.21
CA ILE A 161 -9.92 5.02 -0.51
C ILE A 161 -10.96 5.41 -1.56
N TYR A 162 -11.98 6.17 -1.18
CA TYR A 162 -13.01 6.64 -2.09
C TYR A 162 -12.42 7.46 -3.26
N GLU A 163 -11.57 8.44 -2.96
CA GLU A 163 -10.94 9.28 -3.98
C GLU A 163 -10.09 8.46 -4.97
N ARG A 164 -9.47 7.38 -4.50
CA ARG A 164 -8.68 6.49 -5.36
C ARG A 164 -9.54 5.61 -6.25
N LEU A 165 -10.64 5.09 -5.73
CA LEU A 165 -11.40 4.02 -6.38
C LEU A 165 -12.60 4.50 -7.18
N ASN A 166 -13.25 5.61 -6.81
CA ASN A 166 -14.53 6.06 -7.38
C ASN A 166 -14.51 6.42 -8.87
N HIS A 167 -13.31 6.64 -9.45
CA HIS A 167 -13.17 6.92 -10.90
C HIS A 167 -12.71 5.71 -11.68
N LEU A 168 -12.47 4.59 -11.01
CA LEU A 168 -11.95 3.38 -11.63
C LEU A 168 -13.09 2.42 -11.89
N ASP A 169 -12.99 1.71 -13.01
CA ASP A 169 -13.94 0.63 -13.34
C ASP A 169 -13.53 -0.64 -12.56
N ILE A 170 -13.81 -0.62 -11.25
CA ILE A 170 -13.66 -1.77 -10.37
C ILE A 170 -15.02 -2.33 -9.99
N SER A 171 -15.15 -3.65 -9.91
CA SER A 171 -16.40 -4.30 -9.51
C SER A 171 -16.57 -4.33 -7.99
N GLU A 172 -15.48 -4.53 -7.29
CA GLU A 172 -15.41 -4.64 -5.84
C GLU A 172 -14.00 -4.36 -5.34
N PHE A 173 -13.85 -4.02 -4.06
CA PHE A 173 -12.55 -3.88 -3.40
C PHE A 173 -12.55 -4.57 -2.04
N GLY A 174 -11.37 -4.87 -1.53
CA GLY A 174 -11.12 -5.40 -0.20
C GLY A 174 -9.84 -4.82 0.38
N ILE A 175 -9.66 -4.99 1.68
CA ILE A 175 -8.46 -4.58 2.40
C ILE A 175 -7.89 -5.82 3.06
N VAL A 176 -6.65 -6.15 2.75
CA VAL A 176 -5.95 -7.28 3.36
C VAL A 176 -4.94 -6.75 4.36
N GLU A 177 -5.10 -7.13 5.62
CA GLU A 177 -4.11 -6.93 6.68
C GLU A 177 -3.03 -7.99 6.57
N VAL A 178 -1.79 -7.58 6.78
CA VAL A 178 -0.64 -8.47 6.74
C VAL A 178 0.31 -8.14 7.87
N GLU A 179 0.54 -9.10 8.75
CA GLU A 179 1.59 -9.03 9.75
C GLU A 179 2.82 -9.77 9.25
N THR A 180 3.96 -9.09 9.26
CA THR A 180 5.22 -9.67 8.78
C THR A 180 6.37 -9.43 9.74
N GLU A 181 7.24 -10.42 9.96
CA GLU A 181 8.58 -10.22 10.50
C GLU A 181 9.56 -10.07 9.34
N LEU A 182 10.26 -8.94 9.27
CA LEU A 182 11.23 -8.64 8.22
C LEU A 182 12.66 -8.71 8.76
N LYS A 183 13.59 -9.30 7.98
CA LYS A 183 15.04 -9.25 8.24
C LYS A 183 15.78 -8.84 6.98
N HIS A 184 16.56 -7.80 7.09
CA HIS A 184 17.44 -7.34 6.04
C HIS A 184 18.70 -8.20 5.95
N ASN A 185 19.34 -8.20 4.80
CA ASN A 185 20.71 -8.70 4.69
C ASN A 185 21.72 -7.68 5.28
N GLU A 186 22.97 -8.11 5.50
CA GLU A 186 24.01 -7.26 6.09
C GLU A 186 24.24 -5.97 5.32
N LYS A 187 24.17 -6.02 4.00
CA LYS A 187 24.37 -4.84 3.15
C LYS A 187 23.26 -3.82 3.32
N SER A 188 22.01 -4.26 3.37
CA SER A 188 20.85 -3.40 3.63
C SER A 188 20.98 -2.72 4.99
N LEU A 189 21.29 -3.48 6.05
CA LEU A 189 21.48 -2.94 7.41
C LEU A 189 22.60 -1.88 7.47
N SER A 190 23.66 -2.06 6.68
CA SER A 190 24.76 -1.09 6.63
C SER A 190 24.36 0.29 6.09
N LEU A 191 23.23 0.38 5.37
CA LEU A 191 22.70 1.60 4.78
C LEU A 191 21.63 2.29 5.64
N ALA A 192 21.37 1.76 6.84
CA ALA A 192 20.34 2.25 7.76
C ALA A 192 18.95 2.42 7.06
N PRO A 193 18.30 1.31 6.71
CA PRO A 193 17.01 1.34 6.03
C PRO A 193 15.95 2.08 6.85
N GLN A 194 14.97 2.70 6.19
CA GLN A 194 13.89 3.43 6.88
C GLN A 194 13.01 2.51 7.75
N VAL A 195 12.79 1.28 7.27
CA VAL A 195 12.15 0.19 8.04
C VAL A 195 13.28 -0.73 8.48
N GLY A 196 13.45 -0.89 9.79
CA GLY A 196 14.44 -1.81 10.37
C GLY A 196 13.98 -3.27 10.30
N ASP A 197 14.79 -4.14 10.92
CA ASP A 197 14.36 -5.51 11.21
C ASP A 197 13.26 -5.49 12.27
N GLY A 198 12.27 -6.35 12.15
CA GLY A 198 11.19 -6.51 13.13
C GLY A 198 9.83 -6.78 12.51
N GLU A 199 8.83 -6.71 13.37
CA GLU A 199 7.42 -6.88 13.01
C GLU A 199 6.88 -5.61 12.36
N VAL A 200 6.07 -5.79 11.31
CA VAL A 200 5.45 -4.70 10.55
C VAL A 200 4.07 -5.13 10.10
N THR A 201 3.05 -4.34 10.46
CA THR A 201 1.69 -4.51 9.95
C THR A 201 1.46 -3.57 8.77
N ARG A 202 0.82 -4.06 7.73
CA ARG A 202 0.45 -3.31 6.53
C ARG A 202 -0.95 -3.67 6.07
N TYR A 203 -1.65 -2.68 5.51
CA TYR A 203 -2.98 -2.84 4.95
C TYR A 203 -2.92 -2.60 3.44
N TYR A 204 -3.29 -3.61 2.67
CA TYR A 204 -3.27 -3.55 1.21
C TYR A 204 -4.67 -3.30 0.67
N LEU A 205 -4.87 -2.14 0.03
CA LEU A 205 -6.09 -1.85 -0.71
C LEU A 205 -6.04 -2.58 -2.05
N ILE A 206 -6.92 -3.55 -2.23
CA ILE A 206 -7.01 -4.38 -3.42
C ILE A 206 -8.34 -4.10 -4.11
N GLY A 207 -8.36 -3.99 -5.42
CA GLY A 207 -9.57 -3.88 -6.21
C GLY A 207 -9.61 -4.93 -7.33
N LYS A 208 -10.82 -5.35 -7.70
CA LYS A 208 -11.05 -6.27 -8.80
C LYS A 208 -11.46 -5.50 -10.05
N LYS A 209 -10.60 -5.52 -11.05
CA LYS A 209 -10.76 -4.81 -12.33
C LYS A 209 -10.70 -5.81 -13.48
N ALA A 210 -11.77 -5.93 -14.26
CA ALA A 210 -11.85 -6.90 -15.36
C ALA A 210 -11.44 -8.32 -14.92
N ASP A 211 -12.00 -8.79 -13.82
CA ASP A 211 -11.74 -10.09 -13.18
C ASP A 211 -10.27 -10.34 -12.75
N LYS A 212 -9.48 -9.26 -12.59
CA LYS A 212 -8.11 -9.32 -12.08
C LYS A 212 -7.98 -8.51 -10.81
N TYR A 213 -7.33 -9.10 -9.84
CA TYR A 213 -6.99 -8.43 -8.60
C TYR A 213 -5.78 -7.51 -8.82
N LYS A 214 -5.88 -6.28 -8.29
CA LYS A 214 -4.86 -5.25 -8.37
C LYS A 214 -4.67 -4.58 -7.02
N ILE A 215 -3.42 -4.29 -6.66
CA ILE A 215 -3.07 -3.51 -5.47
C ILE A 215 -3.09 -2.04 -5.86
N PHE A 216 -3.88 -1.25 -5.15
CA PHE A 216 -4.07 0.17 -5.38
C PHE A 216 -3.30 1.03 -4.40
N GLU A 217 -3.13 0.58 -3.15
CA GLU A 217 -2.39 1.30 -2.12
C GLU A 217 -1.90 0.34 -1.03
N VAL A 218 -0.92 0.82 -0.25
CA VAL A 218 -0.40 0.15 0.93
C VAL A 218 -0.37 1.18 2.07
N TYR A 219 -1.11 0.88 3.13
CA TYR A 219 -1.15 1.70 4.33
C TYR A 219 -0.33 1.03 5.45
N TRP A 220 0.06 1.83 6.44
CA TRP A 220 0.81 1.39 7.61
C TRP A 220 -0.11 1.23 8.83
N GLU A 221 0.44 0.80 9.96
CA GLU A 221 -0.26 0.53 11.23
C GLU A 221 -1.29 1.61 11.64
N GLU A 222 -1.03 2.88 11.33
CA GLU A 222 -1.93 4.01 11.63
C GLU A 222 -3.23 4.01 10.79
N PHE A 223 -3.43 3.00 9.95
CA PHE A 223 -4.59 2.93 9.05
C PHE A 223 -5.92 2.79 9.79
N LEU A 224 -5.95 1.98 10.85
CA LEU A 224 -7.14 1.76 11.69
C LEU A 224 -7.25 2.75 12.86
N LEU A 225 -6.23 3.58 13.12
CA LEU A 225 -6.20 4.49 14.26
C LEU A 225 -6.49 5.92 13.81
N ASP A 226 -7.34 6.62 14.57
CA ASP A 226 -7.56 8.08 14.45
C ASP A 226 -6.49 8.88 15.19
#